data_a3db278c993c8b5fff16cac719caabfb
#
_entry.id   a3db278c993c8b5fff16cac719caabfb
#
_cell.length_a   1.000
_cell.length_b   1.000
_cell.length_c   1.000
_cell.angle_alpha   90.00
_cell.angle_beta   90.00
_cell.angle_gamma   90.00
#
_symmetry.space_group_name_H-M   'P 1'
#
loop_
_entity.id
_entity.type
_entity.pdbx_description
1 polymer ?
#
loop_
_entity_poly.entity_id
_entity_poly.type
_entity_poly.pdbx_seq_one_letter_code
_entity_poly.pdbx_strand_id
1 'polypeptide(L)'
;MSDSLKILVAQLNPIVGDIDGNLEMARKTLKEGASRGADLVVFAEMFLLGYPPEDLVLKPSAVDDCMHAARELARESVDLPAFVIGSPWAEEGALYNSAVYCAGGKVEARYDKQQLPNYGVFDEQRLFDKGTSPAVIVELKGVKIGLAICEDVWFERVPRATRAAGAELFIIPNGSPWRRSIHQERAEAFDRWSGLGMPYIFVNQVGGQDELVFDGGSYVTNTTHGERCGLIGQFVSGTELVEFDLESRKLVLKDEGCRLDHDGWHMEYRAATLALGDYVNKNKFPGVVLGMSGGIDSALTAAIAVDALGADRVWCVMLPSKYTSSDSLEDAKACAEALGARYDIINIRPGVNALDEMLAEQFEGLEANTTEENIQSRLRAVTLMALSNKFGHMVVTTGNKSEMAVGYATLYGDMCGGYNALKDFYKTEVFELCKWRNLNHPDGALGPTGEVIPERIITKPPSAELREDQKDEDSLPPYDQLDDILRGLVDEEEDIREIMARGHDEATVKRIEHLLYLAEYKRRQAPPGVKVGGKNFGRDRRYPITNRFRDD
;
A
#
# COMPACT_ATOMS: atom_id res chain seq x y z
N MET A 1 -1.68 4.28 -44.28
CA MET A 1 -1.35 4.25 -42.83
C MET A 1 -2.19 5.36 -42.24
N SER A 2 -3.08 5.08 -41.28
CA SER A 2 -3.83 6.13 -40.62
C SER A 2 -2.84 7.05 -39.92
N ASP A 3 -3.05 8.34 -40.06
CA ASP A 3 -2.22 9.35 -39.42
C ASP A 3 -2.61 9.35 -37.93
N SER A 4 -1.76 8.85 -37.05
CA SER A 4 -2.04 8.69 -35.62
C SER A 4 -0.95 9.31 -34.77
N LEU A 5 -1.33 9.81 -33.58
CA LEU A 5 -0.40 10.18 -32.52
C LEU A 5 -0.21 8.96 -31.61
N LYS A 6 1.03 8.46 -31.53
CA LYS A 6 1.40 7.27 -30.76
C LYS A 6 1.93 7.67 -29.40
N ILE A 7 1.31 7.15 -28.35
CA ILE A 7 1.59 7.52 -26.97
C ILE A 7 2.00 6.27 -26.19
N LEU A 8 3.23 6.26 -25.64
CA LEU A 8 3.67 5.22 -24.73
C LEU A 8 3.30 5.61 -23.30
N VAL A 9 2.47 4.80 -22.66
CA VAL A 9 2.12 4.93 -21.26
C VAL A 9 3.13 4.16 -20.42
N ALA A 10 3.71 4.79 -19.39
CA ALA A 10 4.71 4.22 -18.53
C ALA A 10 4.20 4.04 -17.11
N GLN A 11 3.70 2.85 -16.79
CA GLN A 11 3.30 2.42 -15.45
C GLN A 11 4.49 1.79 -14.75
N LEU A 12 5.26 2.59 -14.02
CA LEU A 12 6.54 2.19 -13.45
C LEU A 12 6.52 2.34 -11.93
N ASN A 13 7.55 1.79 -11.27
CA ASN A 13 7.72 1.77 -9.83
C ASN A 13 8.91 2.65 -9.39
N PRO A 14 8.78 3.97 -9.35
CA PRO A 14 9.84 4.86 -8.91
C PRO A 14 10.13 4.67 -7.41
N ILE A 15 11.36 4.93 -7.00
CA ILE A 15 11.78 4.91 -5.61
C ILE A 15 11.86 6.33 -5.10
N VAL A 16 11.17 6.63 -3.99
CA VAL A 16 11.20 7.98 -3.39
C VAL A 16 12.63 8.34 -3.00
N GLY A 17 13.09 9.49 -3.50
CA GLY A 17 14.43 10.03 -3.24
C GLY A 17 15.56 9.45 -4.09
N ASP A 18 15.31 8.43 -4.90
CA ASP A 18 16.32 7.88 -5.84
C ASP A 18 16.23 8.59 -7.22
N ILE A 19 16.55 9.89 -7.23
CA ILE A 19 16.40 10.74 -8.42
C ILE A 19 17.21 10.18 -9.59
N ASP A 20 18.43 9.73 -9.37
CA ASP A 20 19.30 9.16 -10.41
C ASP A 20 18.74 7.86 -10.99
N GLY A 21 18.23 6.96 -10.11
CA GLY A 21 17.62 5.71 -10.54
C GLY A 21 16.32 5.94 -11.32
N ASN A 22 15.49 6.87 -10.88
CA ASN A 22 14.24 7.25 -11.55
C ASN A 22 14.54 7.93 -12.91
N LEU A 23 15.57 8.77 -12.98
CA LEU A 23 16.03 9.39 -14.23
C LEU A 23 16.54 8.33 -15.23
N GLU A 24 17.32 7.35 -14.77
CA GLU A 24 17.78 6.27 -15.64
C GLU A 24 16.62 5.38 -16.13
N MET A 25 15.62 5.16 -15.29
CA MET A 25 14.38 4.48 -15.68
C MET A 25 13.65 5.27 -16.78
N ALA A 26 13.56 6.59 -16.64
CA ALA A 26 12.97 7.45 -17.67
C ALA A 26 13.77 7.42 -18.99
N ARG A 27 15.11 7.45 -18.94
CA ARG A 27 15.98 7.31 -20.13
C ARG A 27 15.72 6.01 -20.89
N LYS A 28 15.62 4.89 -20.18
CA LYS A 28 15.33 3.58 -20.78
C LYS A 28 13.96 3.56 -21.43
N THR A 29 12.96 4.11 -20.78
CA THR A 29 11.58 4.17 -21.28
C THR A 29 11.46 5.06 -22.51
N LEU A 30 12.18 6.20 -22.58
CA LEU A 30 12.21 7.04 -23.78
C LEU A 30 12.85 6.31 -24.97
N LYS A 31 13.95 5.57 -24.77
CA LYS A 31 14.58 4.74 -25.79
C LYS A 31 13.64 3.61 -26.27
N GLU A 32 12.93 2.98 -25.35
CA GLU A 32 11.88 2.00 -25.69
C GLU A 32 10.79 2.65 -26.53
N GLY A 33 10.27 3.82 -26.11
CA GLY A 33 9.28 4.58 -26.86
C GLY A 33 9.72 4.86 -28.28
N ALA A 34 10.95 5.34 -28.47
CA ALA A 34 11.53 5.57 -29.79
C ALA A 34 11.59 4.28 -30.63
N SER A 35 12.00 3.17 -30.06
CA SER A 35 12.06 1.86 -30.74
C SER A 35 10.68 1.34 -31.17
N ARG A 36 9.63 1.69 -30.43
CA ARG A 36 8.22 1.34 -30.73
C ARG A 36 7.53 2.39 -31.61
N GLY A 37 8.24 3.46 -31.97
CA GLY A 37 7.72 4.54 -32.80
C GLY A 37 6.71 5.44 -32.09
N ALA A 38 6.84 5.60 -30.77
CA ALA A 38 6.04 6.55 -30.01
C ALA A 38 6.40 8.00 -30.39
N ASP A 39 5.42 8.89 -30.35
CA ASP A 39 5.58 10.33 -30.50
C ASP A 39 5.65 11.02 -29.15
N LEU A 40 5.01 10.41 -28.14
CA LEU A 40 4.93 10.91 -26.77
C LEU A 40 5.12 9.76 -25.79
N VAL A 41 5.85 10.01 -24.70
CA VAL A 41 5.95 9.11 -23.53
C VAL A 41 5.35 9.82 -22.31
N VAL A 42 4.51 9.12 -21.53
CA VAL A 42 3.87 9.69 -20.35
C VAL A 42 4.24 8.90 -19.11
N PHE A 43 4.85 9.59 -18.15
CA PHE A 43 5.19 9.08 -16.84
C PHE A 43 4.15 9.49 -15.78
N ALA A 44 4.18 8.85 -14.62
CA ALA A 44 3.30 9.13 -13.51
C ALA A 44 3.61 10.47 -12.78
N GLU A 45 2.74 10.87 -11.87
CA GLU A 45 2.88 12.02 -10.98
C GLU A 45 4.15 11.90 -10.13
N MET A 46 4.87 13.03 -9.94
CA MET A 46 6.09 13.12 -9.12
C MET A 46 7.17 12.07 -9.44
N PHE A 47 7.21 11.57 -10.67
CA PHE A 47 8.03 10.42 -11.08
C PHE A 47 9.52 10.57 -10.71
N LEU A 48 10.09 11.76 -10.89
CA LEU A 48 11.53 11.97 -10.63
C LEU A 48 11.88 11.88 -9.15
N LEU A 49 11.05 12.42 -8.26
CA LEU A 49 11.27 12.32 -6.80
C LEU A 49 10.66 11.05 -6.20
N GLY A 50 9.62 10.51 -6.83
CA GLY A 50 8.73 9.48 -6.27
C GLY A 50 7.56 10.06 -5.47
N TYR A 51 6.44 9.32 -5.37
CA TYR A 51 5.22 9.74 -4.67
C TYR A 51 4.79 8.73 -3.60
N PRO A 52 4.36 9.19 -2.39
CA PRO A 52 4.39 10.57 -1.91
C PRO A 52 5.77 10.99 -1.42
N PRO A 53 6.20 12.21 -1.72
CA PRO A 53 7.54 12.68 -1.37
C PRO A 53 7.68 13.05 0.12
N GLU A 54 6.58 13.22 0.84
CA GLU A 54 6.54 13.70 2.22
C GLU A 54 7.41 14.95 2.44
N ASP A 55 7.99 15.12 3.61
CA ASP A 55 8.86 16.26 3.93
C ASP A 55 10.18 16.30 3.13
N LEU A 56 10.48 15.24 2.37
CA LEU A 56 11.66 15.24 1.49
C LEU A 56 11.59 16.37 0.45
N VAL A 57 10.38 16.68 -0.04
CA VAL A 57 10.16 17.76 -1.02
C VAL A 57 10.43 19.16 -0.46
N LEU A 58 10.45 19.32 0.86
CA LEU A 58 10.81 20.59 1.51
C LEU A 58 12.32 20.85 1.55
N LYS A 59 13.14 19.88 1.11
CA LYS A 59 14.58 20.08 0.94
C LYS A 59 14.87 20.75 -0.40
N PRO A 60 15.40 21.98 -0.44
CA PRO A 60 15.68 22.69 -1.69
C PRO A 60 16.58 21.89 -2.63
N SER A 61 17.59 21.18 -2.10
CA SER A 61 18.49 20.35 -2.92
C SER A 61 17.75 19.24 -3.65
N ALA A 62 16.78 18.56 -3.03
CA ALA A 62 16.02 17.50 -3.70
C ALA A 62 15.16 18.06 -4.84
N VAL A 63 14.59 19.25 -4.64
CA VAL A 63 13.81 19.92 -5.70
C VAL A 63 14.71 20.40 -6.83
N ASP A 64 15.86 21.00 -6.51
CA ASP A 64 16.84 21.46 -7.50
C ASP A 64 17.39 20.29 -8.33
N ASP A 65 17.69 19.16 -7.70
CA ASP A 65 18.14 17.94 -8.37
C ASP A 65 17.07 17.38 -9.32
N CYS A 66 15.79 17.36 -8.92
CA CYS A 66 14.69 16.96 -9.80
C CYS A 66 14.52 17.91 -10.99
N MET A 67 14.58 19.22 -10.76
CA MET A 67 14.50 20.22 -11.83
C MET A 67 15.68 20.11 -12.79
N HIS A 68 16.88 19.82 -12.27
CA HIS A 68 18.06 19.56 -13.06
C HIS A 68 17.90 18.29 -13.90
N ALA A 69 17.46 17.19 -13.28
CA ALA A 69 17.20 15.92 -13.94
C ALA A 69 16.18 16.05 -15.09
N ALA A 70 15.08 16.78 -14.87
CA ALA A 70 14.10 17.04 -15.93
C ALA A 70 14.69 17.79 -17.12
N ARG A 71 15.51 18.84 -16.85
CA ARG A 71 16.17 19.62 -17.91
C ARG A 71 17.28 18.82 -18.60
N GLU A 72 18.01 17.97 -17.89
CA GLU A 72 19.00 17.06 -18.42
C GLU A 72 18.37 16.05 -19.37
N LEU A 73 17.32 15.36 -18.92
CA LEU A 73 16.57 14.41 -19.73
C LEU A 73 16.01 15.06 -21.00
N ALA A 74 15.49 16.28 -20.89
CA ALA A 74 15.01 17.04 -22.05
C ALA A 74 16.15 17.26 -23.08
N ARG A 75 17.32 17.73 -22.62
CA ARG A 75 18.48 17.96 -23.51
C ARG A 75 18.97 16.68 -24.19
N GLU A 76 18.98 15.57 -23.46
CA GLU A 76 19.40 14.26 -24.00
C GLU A 76 18.39 13.68 -25.02
N SER A 77 17.14 14.13 -24.96
CA SER A 77 16.02 13.58 -25.73
C SER A 77 15.69 14.38 -27.00
N VAL A 78 16.64 15.14 -27.56
CA VAL A 78 16.40 15.99 -28.74
C VAL A 78 15.86 15.20 -29.95
N ASP A 79 16.33 13.96 -30.14
CA ASP A 79 15.94 13.04 -31.22
C ASP A 79 15.04 11.90 -30.75
N LEU A 80 14.53 11.98 -29.51
CA LEU A 80 13.62 11.00 -28.91
C LEU A 80 12.19 11.53 -28.88
N PRO A 81 11.18 10.70 -28.57
CA PRO A 81 9.82 11.16 -28.39
C PRO A 81 9.68 12.32 -27.39
N ALA A 82 8.72 13.20 -27.61
CA ALA A 82 8.30 14.14 -26.57
C ALA A 82 7.86 13.37 -25.32
N PHE A 83 7.92 14.01 -24.14
CA PHE A 83 7.48 13.32 -22.93
C PHE A 83 6.82 14.26 -21.91
N VAL A 84 5.96 13.67 -21.06
CA VAL A 84 5.39 14.31 -19.86
C VAL A 84 5.92 13.55 -18.66
N ILE A 85 6.55 14.25 -17.72
CA ILE A 85 7.13 13.65 -16.51
C ILE A 85 6.73 14.43 -15.26
N GLY A 86 6.34 13.72 -14.19
CA GLY A 86 6.04 14.32 -12.90
C GLY A 86 7.30 14.72 -12.14
N SER A 87 7.33 15.94 -11.61
CA SER A 87 8.46 16.49 -10.86
C SER A 87 8.02 17.57 -9.89
N PRO A 88 8.65 17.71 -8.71
CA PRO A 88 8.52 18.95 -7.95
C PRO A 88 9.18 20.10 -8.73
N TRP A 89 8.64 21.30 -8.57
CA TRP A 89 9.17 22.48 -9.25
C TRP A 89 9.09 23.72 -8.37
N ALA A 90 10.23 24.35 -8.14
CA ALA A 90 10.31 25.60 -7.41
C ALA A 90 10.44 26.78 -8.36
N GLU A 91 9.62 27.81 -8.18
CA GLU A 91 9.66 29.04 -8.96
C GLU A 91 9.13 30.22 -8.15
N GLU A 92 9.83 31.35 -8.16
CA GLU A 92 9.44 32.60 -7.49
C GLU A 92 9.11 32.44 -5.99
N GLY A 93 9.74 31.47 -5.33
CA GLY A 93 9.54 31.19 -3.91
C GLY A 93 8.36 30.28 -3.59
N ALA A 94 7.64 29.80 -4.60
CA ALA A 94 6.59 28.80 -4.49
C ALA A 94 7.10 27.41 -4.90
N LEU A 95 6.46 26.37 -4.37
CA LEU A 95 6.80 24.97 -4.65
C LEU A 95 5.56 24.25 -5.20
N TYR A 96 5.71 23.63 -6.35
CA TYR A 96 4.61 22.99 -7.08
C TYR A 96 4.83 21.49 -7.29
N ASN A 97 3.73 20.73 -7.30
CA ASN A 97 3.64 19.41 -7.90
C ASN A 97 3.34 19.59 -9.40
N SER A 98 4.28 19.26 -10.27
CA SER A 98 4.22 19.66 -11.67
C SER A 98 4.29 18.48 -12.64
N ALA A 99 3.54 18.57 -13.74
CA ALA A 99 3.71 17.77 -14.95
C ALA A 99 4.49 18.59 -15.98
N VAL A 100 5.68 18.14 -16.28
CA VAL A 100 6.64 18.85 -17.15
C VAL A 100 6.59 18.23 -18.54
N TYR A 101 6.20 19.01 -19.55
CA TYR A 101 6.22 18.61 -20.94
C TYR A 101 7.54 19.04 -21.60
N CYS A 102 8.22 18.08 -22.20
CA CYS A 102 9.50 18.25 -22.86
C CYS A 102 9.42 17.78 -24.31
N ALA A 103 9.96 18.60 -25.21
CA ALA A 103 10.06 18.29 -26.64
C ALA A 103 11.23 19.04 -27.26
N GLY A 104 11.87 18.46 -28.31
CA GLY A 104 12.92 19.10 -29.07
C GLY A 104 14.13 19.58 -28.24
N GLY A 105 14.46 18.83 -27.20
CA GLY A 105 15.63 19.09 -26.35
C GLY A 105 15.43 20.11 -25.22
N LYS A 106 14.21 20.52 -24.92
CA LYS A 106 13.92 21.51 -23.87
C LYS A 106 12.58 21.29 -23.18
N VAL A 107 12.41 21.90 -22.01
CA VAL A 107 11.11 22.04 -21.33
C VAL A 107 10.28 23.07 -22.09
N GLU A 108 9.18 22.66 -22.69
CA GLU A 108 8.29 23.50 -23.50
C GLU A 108 7.12 24.05 -22.69
N ALA A 109 6.58 23.25 -21.76
CA ALA A 109 5.45 23.64 -20.93
C ALA A 109 5.50 22.93 -19.56
N ARG A 110 4.82 23.50 -18.57
CA ARG A 110 4.64 22.94 -17.25
C ARG A 110 3.21 23.20 -16.79
N TYR A 111 2.59 22.16 -16.26
CA TYR A 111 1.32 22.26 -15.57
C TYR A 111 1.54 22.02 -14.07
N ASP A 112 1.08 22.92 -13.24
CA ASP A 112 1.17 22.85 -11.79
C ASP A 112 -0.20 22.45 -11.20
N LYS A 113 -0.21 21.44 -10.35
CA LYS A 113 -1.41 20.85 -9.74
C LYS A 113 -2.22 21.90 -9.00
N GLN A 114 -3.52 21.96 -9.26
CA GLN A 114 -4.44 22.96 -8.69
C GLN A 114 -5.21 22.42 -7.48
N GLN A 115 -5.57 21.15 -7.52
CA GLN A 115 -6.30 20.49 -6.43
C GLN A 115 -5.31 19.66 -5.62
N LEU A 116 -5.01 20.13 -4.42
CA LEU A 116 -4.07 19.49 -3.49
C LEU A 116 -4.87 18.73 -2.44
N PRO A 117 -4.89 17.38 -2.47
CA PRO A 117 -5.61 16.60 -1.49
C PRO A 117 -5.01 16.78 -0.09
N ASN A 118 -5.88 16.89 0.92
CA ASN A 118 -5.49 17.09 2.32
C ASN A 118 -6.45 16.35 3.24
N TYR A 119 -6.66 15.08 2.95
CA TYR A 119 -7.54 14.17 3.69
C TYR A 119 -6.93 12.75 3.69
N GLY A 120 -7.32 11.93 4.68
CA GLY A 120 -6.82 10.57 4.82
C GLY A 120 -5.28 10.54 4.87
N VAL A 121 -4.69 9.88 3.91
CA VAL A 121 -3.23 9.73 3.77
C VAL A 121 -2.53 10.92 3.09
N PHE A 122 -3.30 11.83 2.51
CA PHE A 122 -2.76 12.96 1.76
C PHE A 122 -2.56 14.21 2.62
N ASP A 123 -1.47 14.94 2.37
CA ASP A 123 -1.06 16.14 3.10
C ASP A 123 -0.44 17.20 2.16
N GLU A 124 -0.91 17.26 0.91
CA GLU A 124 -0.28 18.06 -0.14
C GLU A 124 -0.41 19.58 0.09
N GLN A 125 -1.48 20.04 0.76
CA GLN A 125 -1.65 21.49 1.04
C GLN A 125 -0.59 22.03 2.01
N ARG A 126 0.06 21.17 2.78
CA ARG A 126 1.17 21.53 3.64
C ARG A 126 2.49 21.65 2.86
N LEU A 127 2.59 20.97 1.74
CA LEU A 127 3.84 20.76 0.99
C LEU A 127 3.93 21.65 -0.24
N PHE A 128 2.82 21.89 -0.92
CA PHE A 128 2.79 22.53 -2.23
C PHE A 128 1.89 23.74 -2.30
N ASP A 129 2.26 24.67 -3.16
CA ASP A 129 1.42 25.76 -3.59
C ASP A 129 0.50 25.33 -4.74
N LYS A 130 -0.68 25.95 -4.84
CA LYS A 130 -1.65 25.65 -5.90
C LYS A 130 -1.22 26.27 -7.22
N GLY A 131 -1.27 25.49 -8.29
CA GLY A 131 -1.15 26.00 -9.65
C GLY A 131 -2.20 27.06 -9.96
N THR A 132 -1.81 28.08 -10.70
CA THR A 132 -2.68 29.24 -11.03
C THR A 132 -3.20 29.23 -12.47
N SER A 133 -2.52 28.51 -13.38
CA SER A 133 -2.93 28.42 -14.80
C SER A 133 -4.20 27.59 -14.93
N PRO A 134 -5.32 28.13 -15.43
CA PRO A 134 -6.59 27.40 -15.49
C PRO A 134 -6.55 26.15 -16.39
N ALA A 135 -5.68 26.16 -17.41
CA ALA A 135 -5.38 25.02 -18.28
C ALA A 135 -4.00 25.20 -18.93
N VAL A 136 -3.31 24.10 -19.17
CA VAL A 136 -2.09 24.06 -20.00
C VAL A 136 -2.35 23.12 -21.17
N ILE A 137 -2.19 23.65 -22.40
CA ILE A 137 -2.35 22.91 -23.64
C ILE A 137 -1.00 22.86 -24.35
N VAL A 138 -0.61 21.65 -24.73
CA VAL A 138 0.55 21.43 -25.62
C VAL A 138 0.05 20.91 -26.96
N GLU A 139 0.78 21.19 -28.02
CA GLU A 139 0.44 20.71 -29.35
C GLU A 139 1.51 19.74 -29.86
N LEU A 140 1.07 18.57 -30.30
CA LEU A 140 1.95 17.56 -30.91
C LEU A 140 1.23 16.90 -32.09
N LYS A 141 1.86 16.92 -33.28
CA LYS A 141 1.27 16.42 -34.53
C LYS A 141 -0.13 16.99 -34.83
N GLY A 142 -0.38 18.25 -34.49
CA GLY A 142 -1.65 18.92 -34.73
C GLY A 142 -2.77 18.50 -33.75
N VAL A 143 -2.43 17.77 -32.67
CA VAL A 143 -3.36 17.42 -31.58
C VAL A 143 -3.11 18.35 -30.40
N LYS A 144 -4.17 18.98 -29.91
CA LYS A 144 -4.15 19.79 -28.69
C LYS A 144 -4.35 18.90 -27.47
N ILE A 145 -3.32 18.73 -26.68
CA ILE A 145 -3.27 17.85 -25.51
C ILE A 145 -3.35 18.71 -24.25
N GLY A 146 -4.37 18.46 -23.43
CA GLY A 146 -4.50 19.06 -22.11
C GLY A 146 -3.75 18.25 -21.05
N LEU A 147 -3.18 18.92 -20.05
CA LEU A 147 -2.49 18.31 -18.92
C LEU A 147 -3.25 18.58 -17.61
N ALA A 148 -3.31 17.58 -16.74
CA ALA A 148 -3.75 17.69 -15.35
C ALA A 148 -3.03 16.64 -14.50
N ILE A 149 -3.12 16.75 -13.17
CA ILE A 149 -2.48 15.81 -12.25
C ILE A 149 -3.51 15.28 -11.25
N CYS A 150 -3.72 13.97 -11.27
CA CYS A 150 -4.40 13.17 -10.25
C CYS A 150 -5.71 13.82 -9.71
N GLU A 151 -5.67 14.44 -8.53
CA GLU A 151 -6.81 15.07 -7.83
C GLU A 151 -7.53 16.15 -8.67
N ASP A 152 -6.85 16.78 -9.61
CA ASP A 152 -7.44 17.82 -10.47
C ASP A 152 -8.68 17.33 -11.22
N VAL A 153 -8.75 16.04 -11.54
CA VAL A 153 -9.83 15.45 -12.33
C VAL A 153 -10.95 14.84 -11.48
N TRP A 154 -10.81 14.86 -10.14
CA TRP A 154 -11.90 14.51 -9.23
C TRP A 154 -12.98 15.60 -9.18
N PHE A 155 -12.66 16.80 -9.70
CA PHE A 155 -13.54 17.95 -9.78
C PHE A 155 -13.69 18.41 -11.23
N GLU A 156 -14.84 18.98 -11.57
CA GLU A 156 -15.13 19.43 -12.95
C GLU A 156 -14.32 20.65 -13.41
N ARG A 157 -13.76 21.41 -12.48
CA ARG A 157 -13.13 22.73 -12.77
C ARG A 157 -12.00 22.62 -13.79
N VAL A 158 -11.02 21.76 -13.54
CA VAL A 158 -9.85 21.60 -14.41
C VAL A 158 -10.23 20.96 -15.75
N PRO A 159 -10.96 19.84 -15.80
CA PRO A 159 -11.42 19.27 -17.07
C PRO A 159 -12.24 20.24 -17.92
N ARG A 160 -13.15 21.03 -17.33
CA ARG A 160 -13.94 22.05 -18.07
C ARG A 160 -13.07 23.17 -18.62
N ALA A 161 -12.11 23.70 -17.83
CA ALA A 161 -11.19 24.73 -18.28
C ALA A 161 -10.29 24.22 -19.42
N THR A 162 -9.79 23.00 -19.29
CA THR A 162 -8.95 22.32 -20.30
C THR A 162 -9.70 22.12 -21.62
N ARG A 163 -10.96 21.65 -21.54
CA ARG A 163 -11.80 21.52 -22.75
C ARG A 163 -12.11 22.87 -23.38
N ALA A 164 -12.42 23.88 -22.57
CA ALA A 164 -12.70 25.24 -23.07
C ALA A 164 -11.47 25.89 -23.74
N ALA A 165 -10.27 25.54 -23.30
CA ALA A 165 -9.01 25.96 -23.94
C ALA A 165 -8.72 25.21 -25.26
N GLY A 166 -9.58 24.26 -25.64
CA GLY A 166 -9.54 23.57 -26.94
C GLY A 166 -8.81 22.23 -26.93
N ALA A 167 -8.57 21.63 -25.77
CA ALA A 167 -8.00 20.28 -25.69
C ALA A 167 -8.87 19.24 -26.43
N GLU A 168 -8.22 18.36 -27.15
CA GLU A 168 -8.81 17.25 -27.90
C GLU A 168 -8.52 15.90 -27.24
N LEU A 169 -7.42 15.83 -26.49
CA LEU A 169 -6.98 14.70 -25.68
C LEU A 169 -6.55 15.20 -24.31
N PHE A 170 -6.79 14.40 -23.26
CA PHE A 170 -6.43 14.75 -21.90
C PHE A 170 -5.45 13.72 -21.33
N ILE A 171 -4.33 14.14 -20.83
CA ILE A 171 -3.28 13.30 -20.22
C ILE A 171 -3.21 13.61 -18.73
N ILE A 172 -3.30 12.56 -17.91
CA ILE A 172 -3.45 12.65 -16.47
C ILE A 172 -2.42 11.74 -15.78
N PRO A 173 -1.20 12.24 -15.49
CA PRO A 173 -0.29 11.59 -14.56
C PRO A 173 -0.88 11.47 -13.16
N ASN A 174 -0.73 10.30 -12.52
CA ASN A 174 -1.29 10.02 -11.22
C ASN A 174 -0.30 9.34 -10.27
N GLY A 175 -0.46 9.63 -8.97
CA GLY A 175 0.05 8.88 -7.84
C GLY A 175 -1.14 8.47 -6.95
N SER A 176 -2.12 7.78 -7.53
CA SER A 176 -3.35 7.38 -6.84
C SER A 176 -3.18 6.02 -6.18
N PRO A 177 -3.12 5.93 -4.82
CA PRO A 177 -2.95 4.66 -4.14
C PRO A 177 -4.18 3.77 -4.25
N TRP A 178 -3.91 2.46 -4.22
CA TRP A 178 -4.97 1.45 -4.19
C TRP A 178 -5.51 1.28 -2.77
N ARG A 179 -6.81 1.09 -2.67
CA ARG A 179 -7.56 0.59 -1.53
C ARG A 179 -8.87 0.00 -2.01
N ARG A 180 -9.57 -0.71 -1.16
CA ARG A 180 -10.94 -1.19 -1.45
C ARG A 180 -11.79 -0.04 -1.98
N SER A 181 -12.63 -0.32 -2.97
CA SER A 181 -13.56 0.63 -3.63
C SER A 181 -12.92 1.78 -4.42
N ILE A 182 -11.59 1.91 -4.48
CA ILE A 182 -10.95 3.05 -5.17
C ILE A 182 -11.30 3.10 -6.66
N HIS A 183 -11.48 1.95 -7.31
CA HIS A 183 -11.84 1.90 -8.73
C HIS A 183 -13.24 2.45 -8.99
N GLN A 184 -14.20 2.18 -8.09
CA GLN A 184 -15.52 2.75 -8.16
C GLN A 184 -15.47 4.27 -7.96
N GLU A 185 -14.75 4.73 -6.96
CA GLU A 185 -14.60 6.16 -6.66
C GLU A 185 -13.92 6.93 -7.80
N ARG A 186 -12.83 6.35 -8.38
CA ARG A 186 -12.22 6.89 -9.61
C ARG A 186 -13.24 6.96 -10.73
N ALA A 187 -14.09 5.92 -10.88
CA ALA A 187 -15.15 5.89 -11.87
C ALA A 187 -16.12 7.05 -11.70
N GLU A 188 -16.69 7.19 -10.51
CA GLU A 188 -17.67 8.23 -10.18
C GLU A 188 -17.09 9.64 -10.33
N ALA A 189 -15.81 9.84 -9.95
CA ALA A 189 -15.13 11.12 -10.11
C ALA A 189 -15.03 11.55 -11.59
N PHE A 190 -14.62 10.63 -12.45
CA PHE A 190 -14.43 10.90 -13.88
C PHE A 190 -15.77 10.99 -14.64
N ASP A 191 -16.80 10.28 -14.20
CA ASP A 191 -18.13 10.34 -14.84
C ASP A 191 -18.77 11.73 -14.71
N ARG A 192 -18.41 12.52 -13.69
CA ARG A 192 -18.90 13.90 -13.49
C ARG A 192 -18.62 14.82 -14.67
N TRP A 193 -17.54 14.58 -15.42
CA TRP A 193 -17.16 15.40 -16.56
C TRP A 193 -17.06 14.63 -17.89
N SER A 194 -17.46 13.37 -17.91
CA SER A 194 -17.49 12.52 -19.13
C SER A 194 -18.27 13.17 -20.30
N GLY A 195 -19.32 13.94 -20.00
CA GLY A 195 -20.09 14.70 -20.97
C GLY A 195 -19.33 15.79 -21.74
N LEU A 196 -18.08 16.08 -21.37
CA LEU A 196 -17.21 17.02 -22.13
C LEU A 196 -16.74 16.45 -23.48
N GLY A 197 -16.93 15.16 -23.72
CA GLY A 197 -16.58 14.51 -24.98
C GLY A 197 -15.08 14.51 -25.30
N MET A 198 -14.23 14.45 -24.29
CA MET A 198 -12.77 14.48 -24.42
C MET A 198 -12.16 13.14 -23.99
N PRO A 199 -11.54 12.38 -24.92
CA PRO A 199 -10.82 11.16 -24.55
C PRO A 199 -9.67 11.48 -23.59
N TYR A 200 -9.37 10.53 -22.69
CA TYR A 200 -8.27 10.73 -21.75
C TYR A 200 -7.47 9.46 -21.48
N ILE A 201 -6.24 9.67 -21.05
CA ILE A 201 -5.30 8.63 -20.61
C ILE A 201 -4.99 8.87 -19.14
N PHE A 202 -5.34 7.89 -18.31
CA PHE A 202 -4.99 7.83 -16.89
C PHE A 202 -3.70 7.03 -16.76
N VAL A 203 -2.63 7.68 -16.29
CA VAL A 203 -1.31 7.06 -16.11
C VAL A 203 -0.99 7.01 -14.63
N ASN A 204 -0.98 5.83 -14.03
CA ASN A 204 -0.73 5.67 -12.62
C ASN A 204 0.60 4.96 -12.36
N GLN A 205 1.27 5.29 -11.25
CA GLN A 205 2.42 4.51 -10.79
C GLN A 205 1.99 3.18 -10.20
N VAL A 206 2.92 2.23 -10.10
CA VAL A 206 2.76 0.95 -9.42
C VAL A 206 3.81 0.82 -8.32
N GLY A 207 3.53 0.02 -7.28
CA GLY A 207 4.50 -0.32 -6.25
C GLY A 207 4.05 0.02 -4.84
N GLY A 208 4.81 -0.47 -3.86
CA GLY A 208 4.64 -0.16 -2.44
C GLY A 208 5.51 1.01 -2.01
N GLN A 209 4.97 1.90 -1.19
CA GLN A 209 5.70 2.99 -0.55
C GLN A 209 5.17 3.18 0.88
N ASP A 210 6.00 2.83 1.86
CA ASP A 210 5.62 2.82 3.28
C ASP A 210 4.31 2.06 3.55
N GLU A 211 3.25 2.72 3.97
CA GLU A 211 1.94 2.11 4.19
C GLU A 211 1.08 2.06 2.91
N LEU A 212 1.48 2.76 1.84
CA LEU A 212 0.69 2.84 0.62
C LEU A 212 1.12 1.78 -0.39
N VAL A 213 0.17 1.35 -1.20
CA VAL A 213 0.40 0.52 -2.36
C VAL A 213 -0.32 1.14 -3.56
N PHE A 214 0.37 1.18 -4.68
CA PHE A 214 -0.16 1.69 -5.94
C PHE A 214 -0.35 0.51 -6.88
N ASP A 215 -1.55 0.37 -7.39
CA ASP A 215 -1.92 -0.75 -8.26
C ASP A 215 -1.53 -0.53 -9.72
N GLY A 216 -1.12 0.67 -10.10
CA GLY A 216 -1.04 1.02 -11.50
C GLY A 216 -2.43 1.07 -12.11
N GLY A 217 -2.79 0.04 -12.90
CA GLY A 217 -4.10 -0.03 -13.53
C GLY A 217 -4.34 1.14 -14.47
N SER A 218 -3.32 1.59 -15.18
CA SER A 218 -3.42 2.67 -16.17
C SER A 218 -4.41 2.30 -17.27
N TYR A 219 -5.24 3.24 -17.71
CA TYR A 219 -6.32 2.98 -18.64
C TYR A 219 -6.60 4.17 -19.56
N VAL A 220 -7.35 3.90 -20.61
CA VAL A 220 -7.90 4.89 -21.52
C VAL A 220 -9.41 4.84 -21.54
N THR A 221 -10.01 5.97 -21.96
CA THR A 221 -11.45 6.02 -22.29
C THR A 221 -11.68 6.99 -23.43
N ASN A 222 -12.69 6.66 -24.25
CA ASN A 222 -13.17 7.48 -25.35
C ASN A 222 -14.46 8.26 -25.01
N THR A 223 -14.74 8.45 -23.72
CA THR A 223 -15.82 9.33 -23.21
C THR A 223 -17.26 8.85 -23.41
N THR A 224 -17.50 7.63 -23.77
CA THR A 224 -18.85 7.10 -23.77
C THR A 224 -19.07 6.21 -22.56
N HIS A 225 -19.78 6.74 -21.56
CA HIS A 225 -20.43 5.99 -20.48
C HIS A 225 -19.63 4.78 -19.92
N GLY A 226 -18.55 5.06 -19.20
CA GLY A 226 -17.96 4.06 -18.31
C GLY A 226 -17.07 2.99 -18.95
N GLU A 227 -16.89 2.93 -20.26
CA GLU A 227 -15.94 2.00 -20.88
C GLU A 227 -14.49 2.46 -20.66
N ARG A 228 -13.87 1.84 -19.67
CA ARG A 228 -12.43 1.96 -19.41
C ARG A 228 -11.74 0.74 -19.98
N CYS A 229 -10.75 0.98 -20.81
CA CYS A 229 -9.89 -0.07 -21.31
C CYS A 229 -8.55 -0.02 -20.60
N GLY A 230 -8.27 -1.02 -19.78
CA GLY A 230 -6.98 -1.15 -19.10
C GLY A 230 -5.86 -1.31 -20.13
N LEU A 231 -4.76 -0.61 -19.88
CA LEU A 231 -3.56 -0.67 -20.73
C LEU A 231 -2.56 -1.70 -20.20
N ILE A 232 -2.31 -1.63 -18.90
CA ILE A 232 -1.31 -2.46 -18.22
C ILE A 232 -2.00 -3.09 -17.02
N GLY A 233 -1.72 -4.35 -16.76
CA GLY A 233 -2.30 -5.07 -15.62
C GLY A 233 -1.99 -4.39 -14.28
N GLN A 234 -2.85 -4.64 -13.30
CA GLN A 234 -2.68 -4.11 -11.96
C GLN A 234 -1.55 -4.82 -11.21
N PHE A 235 -0.88 -4.08 -10.33
CA PHE A 235 0.27 -4.53 -9.51
C PHE A 235 1.47 -5.06 -10.32
N VAL A 236 1.62 -4.61 -11.55
CA VAL A 236 2.78 -4.93 -12.40
C VAL A 236 3.33 -3.68 -13.06
N SER A 237 4.66 -3.59 -13.17
CA SER A 237 5.31 -2.55 -13.96
C SER A 237 5.29 -2.90 -15.43
N GLY A 238 5.14 -1.90 -16.29
CA GLY A 238 5.17 -2.10 -17.73
C GLY A 238 4.95 -0.82 -18.52
N THR A 239 5.00 -0.97 -19.83
CA THR A 239 4.71 0.11 -20.78
C THR A 239 3.74 -0.38 -21.84
N GLU A 240 2.81 0.46 -22.27
CA GLU A 240 1.87 0.12 -23.35
C GLU A 240 1.71 1.27 -24.34
N LEU A 241 1.61 0.92 -25.63
CA LEU A 241 1.46 1.88 -26.73
C LEU A 241 -0.02 2.03 -27.09
N VAL A 242 -0.53 3.24 -26.98
CA VAL A 242 -1.87 3.62 -27.44
C VAL A 242 -1.78 4.60 -28.59
N GLU A 243 -2.68 4.50 -29.54
CA GLU A 243 -2.76 5.40 -30.69
C GLU A 243 -3.98 6.33 -30.58
N PHE A 244 -3.78 7.63 -30.71
CA PHE A 244 -4.87 8.58 -30.91
C PHE A 244 -5.03 8.80 -32.40
N ASP A 245 -6.13 8.29 -32.96
CA ASP A 245 -6.46 8.39 -34.36
C ASP A 245 -6.89 9.81 -34.73
N LEU A 246 -6.21 10.43 -35.69
CA LEU A 246 -6.41 11.84 -36.02
C LEU A 246 -7.72 12.11 -36.77
N GLU A 247 -8.30 11.12 -37.42
CA GLU A 247 -9.57 11.26 -38.13
C GLU A 247 -10.76 11.10 -37.19
N SER A 248 -10.83 10.00 -36.46
CA SER A 248 -11.92 9.69 -35.53
C SER A 248 -11.84 10.45 -34.21
N ARG A 249 -10.67 11.01 -33.87
CA ARG A 249 -10.37 11.64 -32.57
C ARG A 249 -10.61 10.70 -31.39
N LYS A 250 -10.27 9.43 -31.53
CA LYS A 250 -10.42 8.37 -30.52
C LYS A 250 -9.09 7.70 -30.22
N LEU A 251 -8.99 7.22 -28.99
CA LEU A 251 -7.91 6.33 -28.56
C LEU A 251 -8.20 4.92 -29.04
N VAL A 252 -7.22 4.31 -29.67
CA VAL A 252 -7.29 2.96 -30.26
C VAL A 252 -6.16 2.12 -29.67
N LEU A 253 -6.47 0.95 -29.21
CA LEU A 253 -5.50 -0.07 -28.77
C LEU A 253 -5.27 -1.06 -29.90
N LYS A 254 -4.03 -1.56 -29.99
CA LYS A 254 -3.71 -2.64 -30.94
C LYS A 254 -4.31 -3.98 -30.54
N ASP A 255 -4.35 -4.23 -29.24
CA ASP A 255 -4.90 -5.41 -28.63
C ASP A 255 -6.19 -5.04 -27.85
N GLU A 256 -6.94 -6.04 -27.38
CA GLU A 256 -8.20 -5.81 -26.64
C GLU A 256 -8.00 -5.08 -25.29
N GLY A 257 -6.73 -4.80 -24.91
CA GLY A 257 -6.39 -4.26 -23.62
C GLY A 257 -6.50 -5.31 -22.51
N CYS A 258 -6.37 -4.89 -21.26
CA CYS A 258 -6.54 -5.77 -20.11
C CYS A 258 -7.81 -5.40 -19.32
N ARG A 259 -8.41 -6.41 -18.69
CA ARG A 259 -9.48 -6.18 -17.73
C ARG A 259 -8.88 -5.58 -16.46
N LEU A 260 -9.51 -4.55 -15.93
CA LEU A 260 -9.22 -4.03 -14.59
C LEU A 260 -10.17 -4.68 -13.59
N ASP A 261 -9.61 -5.34 -12.59
CA ASP A 261 -10.38 -5.89 -11.49
C ASP A 261 -10.65 -4.79 -10.46
N HIS A 262 -11.84 -4.81 -9.86
CA HIS A 262 -12.23 -3.75 -8.93
C HIS A 262 -11.90 -4.10 -7.49
N ASP A 263 -12.39 -5.23 -7.01
CA ASP A 263 -12.26 -5.69 -5.64
C ASP A 263 -12.16 -7.23 -5.58
N GLY A 264 -11.80 -7.77 -4.42
CA GLY A 264 -11.75 -9.20 -4.16
C GLY A 264 -10.41 -9.63 -3.51
N TRP A 265 -10.42 -10.81 -2.92
CA TRP A 265 -9.27 -11.33 -2.18
C TRP A 265 -7.97 -11.36 -2.99
N HIS A 266 -8.05 -11.56 -4.30
CA HIS A 266 -6.89 -11.51 -5.20
C HIS A 266 -6.24 -10.13 -5.23
N MET A 267 -7.02 -9.05 -5.24
CA MET A 267 -6.52 -7.69 -5.23
C MET A 267 -5.85 -7.35 -3.88
N GLU A 268 -6.51 -7.72 -2.79
CA GLU A 268 -6.02 -7.47 -1.43
C GLU A 268 -4.74 -8.25 -1.13
N TYR A 269 -4.71 -9.52 -1.52
CA TYR A 269 -3.53 -10.36 -1.36
C TYR A 269 -2.34 -9.84 -2.17
N ARG A 270 -2.57 -9.46 -3.44
CA ARG A 270 -1.54 -8.87 -4.30
C ARG A 270 -1.04 -7.53 -3.76
N ALA A 271 -1.94 -6.70 -3.23
CA ALA A 271 -1.57 -5.45 -2.58
C ALA A 271 -0.63 -5.69 -1.39
N ALA A 272 -0.97 -6.63 -0.50
CA ALA A 272 -0.12 -6.98 0.64
C ALA A 272 1.24 -7.55 0.21
N THR A 273 1.24 -8.42 -0.81
CA THR A 273 2.46 -9.04 -1.35
C THR A 273 3.38 -7.99 -1.99
N LEU A 274 2.85 -7.12 -2.84
CA LEU A 274 3.63 -6.04 -3.47
C LEU A 274 4.17 -5.04 -2.43
N ALA A 275 3.33 -4.64 -1.47
CA ALA A 275 3.73 -3.68 -0.44
C ALA A 275 4.89 -4.21 0.42
N LEU A 276 4.80 -5.46 0.89
CA LEU A 276 5.87 -6.10 1.66
C LEU A 276 7.14 -6.28 0.82
N GLY A 277 6.99 -6.78 -0.41
CA GLY A 277 8.10 -7.01 -1.33
C GLY A 277 8.89 -5.72 -1.61
N ASP A 278 8.19 -4.65 -1.94
CA ASP A 278 8.80 -3.35 -2.21
C ASP A 278 9.41 -2.73 -0.95
N TYR A 279 8.74 -2.82 0.20
CA TYR A 279 9.31 -2.31 1.44
C TYR A 279 10.65 -2.96 1.77
N VAL A 280 10.75 -4.28 1.62
CA VAL A 280 12.00 -5.02 1.84
C VAL A 280 13.07 -4.68 0.80
N ASN A 281 12.69 -4.66 -0.49
CA ASN A 281 13.62 -4.47 -1.59
C ASN A 281 14.14 -3.03 -1.70
N LYS A 282 13.26 -2.03 -1.57
CA LYS A 282 13.63 -0.60 -1.62
C LYS A 282 14.52 -0.21 -0.45
N ASN A 283 14.33 -0.84 0.73
CA ASN A 283 15.21 -0.66 1.89
C ASN A 283 16.45 -1.59 1.87
N LYS A 284 16.64 -2.41 0.83
CA LYS A 284 17.80 -3.29 0.62
C LYS A 284 18.01 -4.34 1.73
N PHE A 285 16.93 -4.79 2.38
CA PHE A 285 17.02 -5.91 3.30
C PHE A 285 17.29 -7.22 2.53
N PRO A 286 18.19 -8.10 3.02
CA PRO A 286 18.46 -9.38 2.36
C PRO A 286 17.26 -10.33 2.41
N GLY A 287 16.37 -10.16 3.38
CA GLY A 287 15.17 -10.95 3.58
C GLY A 287 14.46 -10.57 4.88
N VAL A 288 13.54 -11.41 5.29
CA VAL A 288 12.74 -11.21 6.49
C VAL A 288 12.86 -12.37 7.47
N VAL A 289 12.65 -12.08 8.76
CA VAL A 289 12.49 -13.08 9.81
C VAL A 289 11.19 -12.82 10.55
N LEU A 290 10.43 -13.87 10.87
CA LEU A 290 9.16 -13.76 11.59
C LEU A 290 8.98 -14.88 12.60
N GLY A 291 8.20 -14.60 13.65
CA GLY A 291 7.79 -15.60 14.62
C GLY A 291 6.69 -16.49 14.04
N MET A 292 6.98 -17.78 13.87
CA MET A 292 6.03 -18.77 13.36
C MET A 292 5.40 -19.51 14.53
N SER A 293 4.22 -19.05 14.97
CA SER A 293 3.55 -19.59 16.17
C SER A 293 2.72 -20.85 15.93
N GLY A 294 2.43 -21.19 14.67
CA GLY A 294 1.43 -22.20 14.31
C GLY A 294 0.00 -21.68 14.36
N GLY A 295 -0.18 -20.37 14.55
CA GLY A 295 -1.47 -19.66 14.41
C GLY A 295 -1.65 -19.07 13.01
N ILE A 296 -2.89 -18.73 12.67
CA ILE A 296 -3.31 -18.33 11.33
C ILE A 296 -2.62 -17.04 10.85
N ASP A 297 -2.40 -16.07 11.74
CA ASP A 297 -1.79 -14.79 11.37
C ASP A 297 -0.32 -14.96 10.96
N SER A 298 0.45 -15.75 11.73
CA SER A 298 1.82 -16.06 11.39
C SER A 298 1.94 -16.88 10.11
N ALA A 299 1.01 -17.78 9.87
CA ALA A 299 0.96 -18.59 8.65
C ALA A 299 0.66 -17.74 7.40
N LEU A 300 -0.34 -16.84 7.48
CA LEU A 300 -0.66 -15.91 6.38
C LEU A 300 0.49 -14.93 6.13
N THR A 301 1.08 -14.39 7.19
CA THR A 301 2.24 -13.48 7.07
C THR A 301 3.42 -14.19 6.39
N ALA A 302 3.70 -15.45 6.74
CA ALA A 302 4.74 -16.25 6.10
C ALA A 302 4.43 -16.53 4.62
N ALA A 303 3.17 -16.84 4.28
CA ALA A 303 2.73 -17.05 2.91
C ALA A 303 2.89 -15.79 2.06
N ILE A 304 2.42 -14.63 2.55
CA ILE A 304 2.62 -13.33 1.88
C ILE A 304 4.11 -13.02 1.70
N ALA A 305 4.93 -13.28 2.71
CA ALA A 305 6.37 -13.02 2.63
C ALA A 305 7.07 -13.92 1.60
N VAL A 306 6.72 -15.21 1.54
CA VAL A 306 7.27 -16.14 0.55
C VAL A 306 6.79 -15.81 -0.85
N ASP A 307 5.53 -15.46 -1.04
CA ASP A 307 4.99 -15.02 -2.33
C ASP A 307 5.63 -13.72 -2.81
N ALA A 308 6.01 -12.83 -1.89
CA ALA A 308 6.65 -11.54 -2.21
C ALA A 308 8.16 -11.66 -2.51
N LEU A 309 8.89 -12.52 -1.80
CA LEU A 309 10.35 -12.49 -1.74
C LEU A 309 11.02 -13.78 -2.21
N GLY A 310 10.25 -14.88 -2.31
CA GLY A 310 10.76 -16.23 -2.48
C GLY A 310 11.18 -16.87 -1.15
N ALA A 311 11.11 -18.19 -1.09
CA ALA A 311 11.35 -18.98 0.14
C ALA A 311 12.75 -18.76 0.75
N ASP A 312 13.77 -18.60 -0.08
CA ASP A 312 15.17 -18.40 0.34
C ASP A 312 15.40 -17.11 1.16
N ARG A 313 14.49 -16.16 1.07
CA ARG A 313 14.55 -14.86 1.75
C ARG A 313 13.64 -14.77 2.97
N VAL A 314 12.97 -15.86 3.34
CA VAL A 314 12.03 -15.89 4.48
C VAL A 314 12.51 -16.89 5.52
N TRP A 315 12.66 -16.39 6.75
CA TRP A 315 13.09 -17.19 7.88
C TRP A 315 12.00 -17.27 8.94
N CYS A 316 11.35 -18.42 9.07
CA CYS A 316 10.34 -18.74 10.07
C CYS A 316 11.00 -19.26 11.34
N VAL A 317 10.74 -18.66 12.48
CA VAL A 317 11.31 -19.05 13.77
C VAL A 317 10.21 -19.40 14.75
N MET A 318 10.17 -20.66 15.19
CA MET A 318 9.30 -21.10 16.29
C MET A 318 9.99 -20.83 17.62
N LEU A 319 9.28 -20.16 18.54
CA LEU A 319 9.80 -19.69 19.84
C LEU A 319 8.98 -20.28 20.99
N PRO A 320 9.09 -21.62 21.26
CA PRO A 320 8.22 -22.28 22.22
C PRO A 320 8.51 -21.88 23.67
N SER A 321 7.44 -21.75 24.45
CA SER A 321 7.46 -21.64 25.90
C SER A 321 6.97 -22.93 26.56
N LYS A 322 6.67 -22.91 27.85
CA LYS A 322 6.09 -24.06 28.56
C LYS A 322 4.63 -24.32 28.18
N TYR A 323 3.94 -23.33 27.62
CA TYR A 323 2.52 -23.41 27.25
C TYR A 323 2.27 -23.70 25.78
N THR A 324 3.33 -23.74 24.96
CA THR A 324 3.21 -24.03 23.53
C THR A 324 2.79 -25.49 23.33
N SER A 325 1.68 -25.70 22.65
CA SER A 325 1.12 -27.02 22.39
C SER A 325 1.95 -27.80 21.35
N SER A 326 1.86 -29.15 21.38
CA SER A 326 2.46 -30.00 20.33
C SER A 326 1.87 -29.69 18.97
N ASP A 327 0.56 -29.43 18.90
CA ASP A 327 -0.13 -29.09 17.66
C ASP A 327 0.41 -27.82 17.03
N SER A 328 0.69 -26.78 17.83
CA SER A 328 1.29 -25.55 17.32
C SER A 328 2.71 -25.73 16.79
N LEU A 329 3.50 -26.63 17.41
CA LEU A 329 4.84 -26.98 16.93
C LEU A 329 4.76 -27.71 15.57
N GLU A 330 3.84 -28.67 15.44
CA GLU A 330 3.63 -29.42 14.20
C GLU A 330 3.08 -28.52 13.09
N ASP A 331 2.10 -27.68 13.41
CA ASP A 331 1.46 -26.76 12.46
C ASP A 331 2.46 -25.73 11.90
N ALA A 332 3.26 -25.12 12.77
CA ALA A 332 4.31 -24.17 12.39
C ALA A 332 5.32 -24.81 11.44
N LYS A 333 5.76 -26.03 11.77
CA LYS A 333 6.69 -26.80 10.94
C LYS A 333 6.08 -27.14 9.60
N ALA A 334 4.87 -27.69 9.59
CA ALA A 334 4.18 -28.12 8.37
C ALA A 334 3.96 -26.95 7.41
N CYS A 335 3.54 -25.80 7.93
CA CYS A 335 3.37 -24.58 7.12
C CYS A 335 4.69 -24.06 6.54
N ALA A 336 5.75 -23.99 7.34
CA ALA A 336 7.06 -23.54 6.86
C ALA A 336 7.63 -24.52 5.79
N GLU A 337 7.45 -25.83 5.96
CA GLU A 337 7.86 -26.84 4.99
C GLU A 337 7.03 -26.74 3.69
N ALA A 338 5.72 -26.54 3.78
CA ALA A 338 4.86 -26.35 2.62
C ALA A 338 5.24 -25.10 1.81
N LEU A 339 5.64 -24.02 2.50
CA LEU A 339 6.15 -22.79 1.89
C LEU A 339 7.59 -22.93 1.36
N GLY A 340 8.32 -23.98 1.73
CA GLY A 340 9.75 -24.16 1.40
C GLY A 340 10.67 -23.17 2.14
N ALA A 341 10.18 -22.48 3.16
CA ALA A 341 10.91 -21.46 3.90
C ALA A 341 11.87 -22.07 4.94
N ARG A 342 12.93 -21.36 5.26
CA ARG A 342 13.83 -21.75 6.37
C ARG A 342 13.04 -21.78 7.68
N TYR A 343 13.19 -22.86 8.45
CA TYR A 343 12.54 -23.07 9.73
C TYR A 343 13.53 -23.44 10.84
N ASP A 344 13.50 -22.69 11.94
CA ASP A 344 14.30 -22.99 13.12
C ASP A 344 13.43 -22.94 14.38
N ILE A 345 13.82 -23.69 15.42
CA ILE A 345 13.18 -23.68 16.73
C ILE A 345 14.17 -23.13 17.76
N ILE A 346 13.78 -22.07 18.46
CA ILE A 346 14.59 -21.45 19.53
C ILE A 346 13.76 -21.41 20.81
N ASN A 347 14.08 -22.26 21.78
CA ASN A 347 13.35 -22.36 23.04
C ASN A 347 13.62 -21.13 23.92
N ILE A 348 12.57 -20.39 24.30
CA ILE A 348 12.68 -19.19 25.14
C ILE A 348 12.63 -19.48 26.65
N ARG A 349 12.35 -20.72 27.09
CA ARG A 349 12.24 -21.08 28.52
C ARG A 349 13.48 -20.66 29.35
N PRO A 350 14.73 -20.83 28.89
CA PRO A 350 15.88 -20.38 29.66
C PRO A 350 15.87 -18.88 29.98
N GLY A 351 15.42 -18.06 29.01
CA GLY A 351 15.29 -16.61 29.22
C GLY A 351 14.14 -16.25 30.16
N VAL A 352 12.99 -16.95 30.06
CA VAL A 352 11.87 -16.79 31.00
C VAL A 352 12.31 -17.10 32.42
N ASN A 353 12.93 -18.27 32.63
CA ASN A 353 13.39 -18.69 33.95
C ASN A 353 14.43 -17.71 34.55
N ALA A 354 15.33 -17.16 33.72
CA ALA A 354 16.28 -16.16 34.17
C ALA A 354 15.62 -14.86 34.65
N LEU A 355 14.57 -14.39 33.93
CA LEU A 355 13.80 -13.22 34.37
C LEU A 355 12.98 -13.51 35.62
N ASP A 356 12.40 -14.69 35.75
CA ASP A 356 11.67 -15.11 36.95
C ASP A 356 12.60 -15.11 38.17
N GLU A 357 13.82 -15.63 38.01
CA GLU A 357 14.84 -15.61 39.08
C GLU A 357 15.29 -14.17 39.41
N MET A 358 15.52 -13.33 38.40
CA MET A 358 15.95 -11.94 38.59
C MET A 358 14.90 -11.08 39.32
N LEU A 359 13.63 -11.36 39.14
CA LEU A 359 12.50 -10.58 39.68
C LEU A 359 11.85 -11.24 40.91
N ALA A 360 12.34 -12.39 41.37
CA ALA A 360 11.75 -13.18 42.45
C ALA A 360 11.54 -12.38 43.74
N GLU A 361 12.49 -11.55 44.13
CA GLU A 361 12.39 -10.70 45.33
C GLU A 361 11.31 -9.62 45.17
N GLN A 362 11.20 -8.98 43.97
CA GLN A 362 10.25 -7.93 43.69
C GLN A 362 8.81 -8.45 43.54
N PHE A 363 8.65 -9.71 43.18
CA PHE A 363 7.36 -10.35 42.97
C PHE A 363 6.92 -11.25 44.13
N GLU A 364 7.69 -11.27 45.22
CA GLU A 364 7.38 -12.10 46.39
C GLU A 364 5.98 -11.78 46.94
N GLY A 365 5.14 -12.81 47.04
CA GLY A 365 3.77 -12.69 47.57
C GLY A 365 2.75 -12.10 46.58
N LEU A 366 3.12 -11.84 45.33
CA LEU A 366 2.21 -11.40 44.27
C LEU A 366 1.70 -12.61 43.45
N GLU A 367 0.42 -12.58 43.10
CA GLU A 367 -0.16 -13.56 42.17
C GLU A 367 0.25 -13.30 40.74
N ALA A 368 0.44 -14.36 39.95
CA ALA A 368 0.73 -14.27 38.52
C ALA A 368 -0.42 -13.57 37.76
N ASN A 369 -0.06 -12.75 36.79
CA ASN A 369 -1.03 -12.00 35.96
C ASN A 369 -0.50 -11.81 34.52
N THR A 370 -0.95 -10.81 33.81
CA THR A 370 -0.45 -10.50 32.44
C THR A 370 1.03 -10.16 32.37
N THR A 371 1.74 -9.98 33.50
CA THR A 371 3.19 -9.72 33.52
C THR A 371 3.95 -10.91 32.97
N GLU A 372 3.64 -12.11 33.41
CA GLU A 372 4.30 -13.36 33.01
C GLU A 372 4.00 -13.69 31.54
N GLU A 373 2.78 -13.39 31.07
CA GLU A 373 2.43 -13.49 29.65
C GLU A 373 3.27 -12.53 28.80
N ASN A 374 3.35 -11.27 29.23
CA ASN A 374 4.11 -10.22 28.54
C ASN A 374 5.62 -10.47 28.54
N ILE A 375 6.19 -11.10 29.57
CA ILE A 375 7.60 -11.50 29.60
C ILE A 375 7.90 -12.47 28.44
N GLN A 376 7.04 -13.47 28.22
CA GLN A 376 7.21 -14.42 27.12
C GLN A 376 7.16 -13.74 25.75
N SER A 377 6.15 -12.87 25.51
CA SER A 377 6.02 -12.13 24.26
C SER A 377 7.25 -11.25 23.99
N ARG A 378 7.73 -10.52 25.01
CA ARG A 378 8.94 -9.68 24.87
C ARG A 378 10.21 -10.48 24.65
N LEU A 379 10.39 -11.65 25.25
CA LEU A 379 11.54 -12.51 24.99
C LEU A 379 11.53 -13.07 23.56
N ARG A 380 10.34 -13.37 23.00
CA ARG A 380 10.22 -13.70 21.58
C ARG A 380 10.72 -12.54 20.71
N ALA A 381 10.26 -11.32 21.01
CA ALA A 381 10.69 -10.13 20.28
C ALA A 381 12.21 -9.88 20.39
N VAL A 382 12.79 -9.96 21.61
CA VAL A 382 14.24 -9.82 21.80
C VAL A 382 15.02 -10.86 20.99
N THR A 383 14.54 -12.11 20.95
CA THR A 383 15.17 -13.19 20.19
C THR A 383 15.13 -12.91 18.68
N LEU A 384 13.96 -12.53 18.14
CA LEU A 384 13.81 -12.17 16.73
C LEU A 384 14.67 -10.96 16.35
N MET A 385 14.69 -9.92 17.19
CA MET A 385 15.53 -8.74 16.96
C MET A 385 17.03 -9.05 17.04
N ALA A 386 17.45 -10.00 17.89
CA ALA A 386 18.83 -10.45 17.91
C ALA A 386 19.24 -11.15 16.62
N LEU A 387 18.34 -11.98 16.04
CA LEU A 387 18.54 -12.59 14.74
C LEU A 387 18.58 -11.52 13.63
N SER A 388 17.63 -10.60 13.65
CA SER A 388 17.57 -9.46 12.74
C SER A 388 18.89 -8.69 12.71
N ASN A 389 19.36 -8.25 13.85
CA ASN A 389 20.59 -7.48 13.97
C ASN A 389 21.84 -8.27 13.52
N LYS A 390 21.86 -9.57 13.77
CA LYS A 390 23.02 -10.43 13.45
C LYS A 390 23.11 -10.75 11.96
N PHE A 391 21.97 -10.95 11.31
CA PHE A 391 21.89 -11.43 9.92
C PHE A 391 21.38 -10.39 8.92
N GLY A 392 20.94 -9.23 9.39
CA GLY A 392 20.44 -8.13 8.56
C GLY A 392 18.99 -8.31 8.05
N HIS A 393 18.31 -9.39 8.41
CA HIS A 393 16.91 -9.63 8.04
C HIS A 393 15.97 -8.68 8.79
N MET A 394 14.95 -8.18 8.12
CA MET A 394 13.93 -7.37 8.78
C MET A 394 12.94 -8.26 9.54
N VAL A 395 12.60 -7.89 10.78
CA VAL A 395 11.51 -8.57 11.50
C VAL A 395 10.17 -8.13 10.92
N VAL A 396 9.33 -9.09 10.52
CA VAL A 396 7.92 -8.85 10.14
C VAL A 396 7.02 -9.29 11.27
N THR A 397 6.12 -8.37 11.71
CA THR A 397 5.11 -8.69 12.74
C THR A 397 3.92 -9.38 12.11
N THR A 398 3.12 -10.05 12.92
CA THR A 398 1.99 -10.89 12.48
C THR A 398 0.65 -10.44 13.05
N GLY A 399 0.58 -9.25 13.69
CA GLY A 399 -0.66 -8.74 14.29
C GLY A 399 -1.65 -8.26 13.22
N ASN A 400 -2.94 -8.55 13.39
CA ASN A 400 -4.03 -8.13 12.52
C ASN A 400 -4.74 -6.87 13.02
N LYS A 401 -5.67 -6.31 12.23
CA LYS A 401 -6.42 -5.07 12.54
C LYS A 401 -7.28 -5.21 13.79
N SER A 402 -7.93 -6.36 14.00
CA SER A 402 -8.80 -6.62 15.16
C SER A 402 -8.02 -6.58 16.46
N GLU A 403 -6.88 -7.29 16.53
CA GLU A 403 -5.99 -7.30 17.69
C GLU A 403 -5.42 -5.91 17.98
N MET A 404 -4.97 -5.21 16.93
CA MET A 404 -4.46 -3.85 17.02
C MET A 404 -5.54 -2.86 17.50
N ALA A 405 -6.78 -3.04 17.09
CA ALA A 405 -7.90 -2.18 17.47
C ALA A 405 -8.13 -2.21 18.99
N VAL A 406 -8.30 -3.40 19.55
CA VAL A 406 -8.60 -3.56 20.99
C VAL A 406 -7.36 -3.62 21.87
N GLY A 407 -6.16 -3.62 21.28
CA GLY A 407 -4.88 -3.68 22.00
C GLY A 407 -4.57 -5.07 22.56
N TYR A 408 -5.14 -6.13 21.95
CA TYR A 408 -4.80 -7.52 22.26
C TYR A 408 -3.43 -7.86 21.68
N ALA A 409 -2.43 -7.17 22.18
CA ALA A 409 -1.04 -7.24 21.75
C ALA A 409 -0.12 -6.72 22.85
N THR A 410 1.08 -7.26 22.94
CA THR A 410 2.08 -6.86 23.93
C THR A 410 3.01 -5.79 23.36
N LEU A 411 3.03 -4.62 24.00
CA LEU A 411 3.96 -3.55 23.65
C LEU A 411 5.42 -4.02 23.81
N TYR A 412 6.23 -3.83 22.75
CA TYR A 412 7.60 -4.34 22.63
C TYR A 412 7.70 -5.88 22.63
N GLY A 413 6.59 -6.57 22.42
CA GLY A 413 6.50 -8.01 22.23
C GLY A 413 6.16 -8.36 20.79
N ASP A 414 5.00 -8.98 20.58
CA ASP A 414 4.48 -9.39 19.28
C ASP A 414 4.23 -8.23 18.29
N MET A 415 4.14 -6.99 18.79
CA MET A 415 4.08 -5.78 17.96
C MET A 415 5.45 -5.32 17.43
N CYS A 416 6.56 -5.98 17.82
CA CYS A 416 7.91 -5.54 17.48
C CYS A 416 8.29 -5.98 16.07
N GLY A 417 8.71 -5.04 15.22
CA GLY A 417 9.18 -5.34 13.87
C GLY A 417 9.34 -4.09 13.00
N GLY A 418 9.76 -4.30 11.77
CA GLY A 418 9.93 -3.22 10.77
C GLY A 418 8.72 -3.03 9.87
N TYR A 419 7.87 -4.06 9.72
CA TYR A 419 6.68 -4.02 8.89
C TYR A 419 5.61 -5.00 9.37
N ASN A 420 4.34 -4.68 9.09
CA ASN A 420 3.18 -5.52 9.42
C ASN A 420 2.31 -5.73 8.16
N ALA A 421 2.39 -6.90 7.57
CA ALA A 421 1.63 -7.21 6.35
C ALA A 421 0.12 -7.37 6.58
N LEU A 422 -0.32 -7.63 7.83
CA LEU A 422 -1.72 -7.84 8.20
C LEU A 422 -2.35 -6.65 8.95
N LYS A 423 -1.63 -5.53 9.07
CA LYS A 423 -2.04 -4.39 9.91
C LYS A 423 -3.46 -3.89 9.66
N ASP A 424 -3.93 -3.95 8.42
CA ASP A 424 -5.23 -3.41 8.00
C ASP A 424 -6.24 -4.49 7.57
N PHE A 425 -5.98 -5.76 7.93
CA PHE A 425 -6.91 -6.88 7.75
C PHE A 425 -7.55 -7.27 9.07
N TYR A 426 -8.88 -7.35 9.10
CA TYR A 426 -9.60 -7.90 10.23
C TYR A 426 -9.37 -9.41 10.35
N LYS A 427 -9.54 -9.96 11.56
CA LYS A 427 -9.32 -11.41 11.81
C LYS A 427 -10.17 -12.29 10.91
N THR A 428 -11.42 -11.93 10.70
CA THR A 428 -12.33 -12.64 9.78
C THR A 428 -11.80 -12.64 8.34
N GLU A 429 -11.17 -11.55 7.91
CA GLU A 429 -10.54 -11.44 6.59
C GLU A 429 -9.27 -12.27 6.47
N VAL A 430 -8.50 -12.39 7.56
CA VAL A 430 -7.32 -13.28 7.62
C VAL A 430 -7.72 -14.73 7.35
N PHE A 431 -8.83 -15.20 7.93
CA PHE A 431 -9.35 -16.55 7.65
C PHE A 431 -9.70 -16.74 6.17
N GLU A 432 -10.39 -15.79 5.57
CA GLU A 432 -10.79 -15.85 4.16
C GLU A 432 -9.59 -15.77 3.21
N LEU A 433 -8.60 -14.92 3.52
CA LEU A 433 -7.36 -14.84 2.74
C LEU A 433 -6.54 -16.14 2.79
N CYS A 434 -6.49 -16.83 3.94
CA CYS A 434 -5.84 -18.14 4.04
C CYS A 434 -6.52 -19.19 3.14
N LYS A 435 -7.85 -19.26 3.21
CA LYS A 435 -8.64 -20.15 2.34
C LYS A 435 -8.43 -19.81 0.87
N TRP A 436 -8.50 -18.49 0.54
CA TRP A 436 -8.29 -18.04 -0.83
C TRP A 436 -6.91 -18.40 -1.34
N ARG A 437 -5.82 -18.18 -0.55
CA ARG A 437 -4.45 -18.48 -0.95
C ARG A 437 -4.22 -19.98 -1.20
N ASN A 438 -4.81 -20.85 -0.41
CA ASN A 438 -4.72 -22.31 -0.62
C ASN A 438 -5.38 -22.77 -1.92
N LEU A 439 -6.44 -22.08 -2.37
CA LEU A 439 -7.17 -22.39 -3.59
C LEU A 439 -6.60 -21.68 -4.83
N ASN A 440 -5.79 -20.64 -4.63
CA ASN A 440 -5.31 -19.80 -5.71
C ASN A 440 -3.79 -19.59 -5.62
N HIS A 441 -3.15 -19.42 -6.77
CA HIS A 441 -1.77 -18.93 -6.86
C HIS A 441 -1.81 -17.53 -7.45
N PRO A 442 -1.41 -16.48 -6.68
CA PRO A 442 -1.44 -15.10 -7.17
C PRO A 442 -0.49 -14.89 -8.35
N ASP A 443 -0.91 -14.11 -9.32
CA ASP A 443 -0.06 -13.76 -10.46
C ASP A 443 1.23 -13.07 -9.98
N GLY A 444 2.36 -13.58 -10.41
CA GLY A 444 3.68 -13.08 -10.05
C GLY A 444 4.19 -13.51 -8.67
N ALA A 445 3.43 -14.34 -7.93
CA ALA A 445 3.89 -14.90 -6.66
C ALA A 445 5.12 -15.81 -6.85
N LEU A 446 6.10 -15.67 -5.96
CA LEU A 446 7.35 -16.46 -5.97
C LEU A 446 7.25 -17.74 -5.15
N GLY A 447 6.19 -17.90 -4.37
CA GLY A 447 5.94 -19.07 -3.53
C GLY A 447 5.37 -20.25 -4.30
N PRO A 448 5.20 -21.40 -3.62
CA PRO A 448 4.68 -22.61 -4.24
C PRO A 448 3.19 -22.52 -4.54
N THR A 449 2.74 -23.32 -5.50
CA THR A 449 1.32 -23.50 -5.83
C THR A 449 0.64 -24.48 -4.87
N GLY A 450 -0.69 -24.37 -4.75
CA GLY A 450 -1.51 -25.28 -3.95
C GLY A 450 -1.59 -24.88 -2.47
N GLU A 451 -1.97 -25.84 -1.64
CA GLU A 451 -2.16 -25.64 -0.21
C GLU A 451 -0.83 -25.42 0.50
N VAL A 452 -0.65 -24.23 1.06
CA VAL A 452 0.57 -23.84 1.80
C VAL A 452 0.29 -23.57 3.28
N ILE A 453 -0.97 -23.35 3.65
CA ILE A 453 -1.43 -23.17 5.03
C ILE A 453 -2.24 -24.40 5.41
N PRO A 454 -1.73 -25.26 6.31
CA PRO A 454 -2.46 -26.46 6.74
C PRO A 454 -3.88 -26.17 7.22
N GLU A 455 -4.84 -27.01 6.84
CA GLU A 455 -6.26 -26.86 7.20
C GLU A 455 -6.46 -26.72 8.71
N ARG A 456 -5.68 -27.47 9.51
CA ARG A 456 -5.74 -27.37 10.98
C ARG A 456 -5.46 -25.96 11.50
N ILE A 457 -4.55 -25.21 10.87
CA ILE A 457 -4.27 -23.80 11.21
C ILE A 457 -5.51 -22.92 10.97
N ILE A 458 -6.25 -23.19 9.89
CA ILE A 458 -7.44 -22.42 9.50
C ILE A 458 -8.63 -22.74 10.42
N THR A 459 -8.74 -23.96 10.88
CA THR A 459 -9.91 -24.45 11.66
C THR A 459 -9.73 -24.40 13.17
N LYS A 460 -8.47 -24.32 13.63
CA LYS A 460 -8.14 -24.26 15.06
C LYS A 460 -8.62 -22.92 15.67
N PRO A 461 -9.25 -22.94 16.88
CA PRO A 461 -9.59 -21.71 17.58
C PRO A 461 -8.34 -20.86 17.85
N PRO A 462 -8.39 -19.54 17.64
CA PRO A 462 -7.28 -18.63 17.93
C PRO A 462 -6.89 -18.62 19.41
N SER A 463 -5.58 -18.63 19.67
CA SER A 463 -5.02 -18.55 21.02
C SER A 463 -3.59 -17.99 20.99
N ALA A 464 -3.27 -17.13 21.95
CA ALA A 464 -1.92 -16.61 22.15
C ALA A 464 -0.95 -17.61 22.82
N GLU A 465 -1.45 -18.70 23.42
CA GLU A 465 -0.66 -19.74 24.13
C GLU A 465 0.37 -19.18 25.16
N LEU A 466 -0.01 -18.15 25.90
CA LEU A 466 0.81 -17.51 26.94
C LEU A 466 0.49 -18.02 28.35
N ARG A 467 -0.62 -18.71 28.52
CA ARG A 467 -1.08 -19.39 29.74
C ARG A 467 -1.78 -20.72 29.40
N GLU A 468 -2.06 -21.53 30.42
CA GLU A 468 -2.72 -22.84 30.26
C GLU A 468 -4.16 -22.67 29.71
N ASP A 469 -4.52 -23.50 28.73
CA ASP A 469 -5.86 -23.55 28.09
C ASP A 469 -6.41 -22.20 27.58
N GLN A 470 -5.53 -21.25 27.28
CA GLN A 470 -5.90 -19.91 26.82
C GLN A 470 -6.64 -19.96 25.47
N LYS A 471 -7.72 -19.17 25.38
CA LYS A 471 -8.42 -18.83 24.14
C LYS A 471 -8.61 -17.32 24.05
N ASP A 472 -8.61 -16.77 22.83
CA ASP A 472 -8.84 -15.33 22.64
C ASP A 472 -10.26 -14.95 23.11
N GLU A 473 -11.24 -15.85 22.97
CA GLU A 473 -12.61 -15.67 23.45
C GLU A 473 -12.74 -15.57 24.98
N ASP A 474 -11.71 -15.91 25.76
CA ASP A 474 -11.69 -15.65 27.21
C ASP A 474 -11.68 -14.13 27.51
N SER A 475 -11.18 -13.34 26.57
CA SER A 475 -10.96 -11.91 26.72
C SER A 475 -11.71 -11.05 25.71
N LEU A 476 -12.14 -11.60 24.58
CA LEU A 476 -12.80 -10.92 23.46
C LEU A 476 -14.11 -11.63 23.11
N PRO A 477 -15.09 -10.95 22.51
CA PRO A 477 -16.21 -11.64 21.89
C PRO A 477 -15.74 -12.43 20.66
N PRO A 478 -16.56 -13.35 20.11
CA PRO A 478 -16.26 -14.02 18.85
C PRO A 478 -15.86 -13.02 17.77
N TYR A 479 -14.88 -13.38 16.94
CA TYR A 479 -14.30 -12.44 15.97
C TYR A 479 -15.31 -11.90 14.95
N ASP A 480 -16.35 -12.66 14.57
CA ASP A 480 -17.40 -12.14 13.69
C ASP A 480 -18.13 -10.96 14.33
N GLN A 481 -18.41 -11.04 15.62
CA GLN A 481 -19.03 -9.96 16.39
C GLN A 481 -18.05 -8.80 16.62
N LEU A 482 -16.80 -9.12 16.99
CA LEU A 482 -15.77 -8.11 17.23
C LEU A 482 -15.52 -7.27 15.98
N ASP A 483 -15.32 -7.92 14.84
CA ASP A 483 -14.98 -7.25 13.61
C ASP A 483 -16.13 -6.41 13.05
N ASP A 484 -17.39 -6.86 13.22
CA ASP A 484 -18.56 -6.05 12.82
C ASP A 484 -18.68 -4.78 13.66
N ILE A 485 -18.49 -4.87 14.98
CA ILE A 485 -18.45 -3.70 15.88
C ILE A 485 -17.30 -2.76 15.49
N LEU A 486 -16.12 -3.32 15.22
CA LEU A 486 -14.94 -2.52 14.87
C LEU A 486 -15.08 -1.83 13.51
N ARG A 487 -15.72 -2.47 12.52
CA ARG A 487 -16.03 -1.81 11.24
C ARG A 487 -16.93 -0.60 11.44
N GLY A 488 -17.98 -0.72 12.26
CA GLY A 488 -18.81 0.42 12.61
C GLY A 488 -18.00 1.55 13.27
N LEU A 489 -17.25 1.24 14.33
CA LEU A 489 -16.49 2.25 15.09
C LEU A 489 -15.30 2.88 14.31
N VAL A 490 -14.68 2.15 13.40
CA VAL A 490 -13.41 2.56 12.76
C VAL A 490 -13.61 2.97 11.31
N ASP A 491 -14.23 2.11 10.50
CA ASP A 491 -14.32 2.34 9.05
C ASP A 491 -15.50 3.26 8.70
N GLU A 492 -16.65 3.09 9.37
CA GLU A 492 -17.90 3.79 9.11
C GLU A 492 -18.13 4.99 10.04
N GLU A 493 -17.37 5.07 11.16
CA GLU A 493 -17.50 6.14 12.19
C GLU A 493 -18.90 6.25 12.77
N GLU A 494 -19.58 5.10 12.92
CA GLU A 494 -20.90 5.01 13.52
C GLU A 494 -20.86 5.26 15.03
N ASP A 495 -21.96 5.81 15.55
CA ASP A 495 -22.15 5.90 17.00
C ASP A 495 -22.57 4.54 17.61
N ILE A 496 -22.50 4.44 18.93
CA ILE A 496 -22.85 3.20 19.66
C ILE A 496 -24.29 2.75 19.35
N ARG A 497 -25.23 3.68 19.15
CA ARG A 497 -26.65 3.35 18.92
C ARG A 497 -26.86 2.74 17.54
N GLU A 498 -26.14 3.23 16.53
CA GLU A 498 -26.16 2.67 15.18
C GLU A 498 -25.63 1.24 15.17
N ILE A 499 -24.52 0.99 15.90
CA ILE A 499 -23.94 -0.34 16.02
C ILE A 499 -24.87 -1.28 16.80
N MET A 500 -25.48 -0.81 17.90
CA MET A 500 -26.49 -1.59 18.65
C MET A 500 -27.70 -1.95 17.77
N ALA A 501 -28.11 -1.08 16.86
CA ALA A 501 -29.20 -1.36 15.94
C ALA A 501 -28.92 -2.53 14.97
N ARG A 502 -27.64 -2.92 14.79
CA ARG A 502 -27.25 -4.14 14.07
C ARG A 502 -27.48 -5.43 14.88
N GLY A 503 -27.88 -5.34 16.15
CA GLY A 503 -28.20 -6.47 17.03
C GLY A 503 -27.15 -6.78 18.09
N HIS A 504 -26.16 -5.92 18.27
CA HIS A 504 -25.15 -6.07 19.33
C HIS A 504 -25.65 -5.54 20.67
N ASP A 505 -25.26 -6.21 21.76
CA ASP A 505 -25.60 -5.75 23.09
C ASP A 505 -24.78 -4.54 23.53
N GLU A 506 -25.38 -3.63 24.26
CA GLU A 506 -24.80 -2.37 24.70
C GLU A 506 -23.50 -2.55 25.50
N ALA A 507 -23.44 -3.53 26.39
CA ALA A 507 -22.27 -3.73 27.24
C ALA A 507 -21.06 -4.17 26.44
N THR A 508 -21.27 -5.02 25.43
CA THR A 508 -20.21 -5.47 24.51
C THR A 508 -19.72 -4.31 23.64
N VAL A 509 -20.62 -3.53 23.03
CA VAL A 509 -20.23 -2.39 22.17
C VAL A 509 -19.44 -1.37 22.98
N LYS A 510 -19.93 -0.94 24.16
CA LYS A 510 -19.22 0.00 25.05
C LYS A 510 -17.87 -0.53 25.52
N ARG A 511 -17.76 -1.84 25.79
CA ARG A 511 -16.49 -2.47 26.15
C ARG A 511 -15.48 -2.41 25.00
N ILE A 512 -15.89 -2.73 23.77
CA ILE A 512 -15.01 -2.69 22.60
C ILE A 512 -14.59 -1.26 22.27
N GLU A 513 -15.50 -0.30 22.31
CA GLU A 513 -15.17 1.11 22.19
C GLU A 513 -14.12 1.54 23.22
N HIS A 514 -14.33 1.17 24.49
CA HIS A 514 -13.39 1.48 25.55
C HIS A 514 -11.98 0.92 25.28
N LEU A 515 -11.89 -0.35 24.85
CA LEU A 515 -10.61 -0.99 24.49
C LEU A 515 -9.98 -0.30 23.30
N LEU A 516 -10.76 0.08 22.29
CA LEU A 516 -10.30 0.81 21.11
C LEU A 516 -9.62 2.14 21.50
N TYR A 517 -10.21 2.91 22.41
CA TYR A 517 -9.60 4.16 22.89
C TYR A 517 -8.36 3.91 23.75
N LEU A 518 -8.39 2.93 24.64
CA LEU A 518 -7.25 2.60 25.49
C LEU A 518 -6.04 2.14 24.69
N ALA A 519 -6.24 1.42 23.59
CA ALA A 519 -5.16 0.86 22.78
C ALA A 519 -4.44 1.90 21.89
N GLU A 520 -4.89 3.15 21.82
CA GLU A 520 -4.29 4.16 20.95
C GLU A 520 -2.78 4.33 21.16
N TYR A 521 -2.29 4.30 22.41
CA TYR A 521 -0.88 4.42 22.69
C TYR A 521 -0.03 3.25 22.15
N LYS A 522 -0.62 2.04 22.08
CA LYS A 522 0.03 0.86 21.47
C LYS A 522 0.13 1.04 19.97
N ARG A 523 -0.98 1.43 19.32
CA ARG A 523 -1.02 1.64 17.86
C ARG A 523 -0.03 2.69 17.38
N ARG A 524 0.24 3.74 18.19
CA ARG A 524 1.24 4.78 17.88
C ARG A 524 2.69 4.26 17.86
N GLN A 525 2.93 3.07 18.37
CA GLN A 525 4.24 2.42 18.43
C GLN A 525 4.30 1.14 17.56
N ALA A 526 3.23 0.87 16.81
CA ALA A 526 3.20 -0.23 15.87
C ALA A 526 3.99 0.11 14.60
N PRO A 527 4.61 -0.90 13.95
CA PRO A 527 5.31 -0.69 12.68
C PRO A 527 4.34 -0.26 11.58
N PRO A 528 4.85 0.34 10.49
CA PRO A 528 4.07 0.57 9.29
C PRO A 528 3.55 -0.76 8.72
N GLY A 529 2.50 -0.70 7.92
CA GLY A 529 1.93 -1.87 7.28
C GLY A 529 0.94 -1.45 6.19
N VAL A 530 0.70 -2.33 5.22
CA VAL A 530 -0.10 -2.01 4.05
C VAL A 530 -1.50 -1.53 4.42
N LYS A 531 -1.92 -0.43 3.81
CA LYS A 531 -3.29 0.05 3.83
C LYS A 531 -4.09 -0.63 2.72
N VAL A 532 -5.18 -1.30 3.09
CA VAL A 532 -6.11 -1.95 2.16
C VAL A 532 -7.54 -1.44 2.31
N GLY A 533 -7.93 -1.03 3.51
CA GLY A 533 -9.26 -0.51 3.84
C GLY A 533 -9.41 0.99 3.61
N GLY A 534 -10.60 1.50 3.85
CA GLY A 534 -10.92 2.93 3.82
C GLY A 534 -10.16 3.71 4.90
N LYS A 535 -10.04 3.13 6.11
CA LYS A 535 -9.34 3.72 7.25
C LYS A 535 -8.38 2.73 7.88
N ASN A 536 -7.09 3.08 7.89
CA ASN A 536 -6.06 2.32 8.62
C ASN A 536 -5.71 3.01 9.95
N PHE A 537 -5.07 2.25 10.84
CA PHE A 537 -4.48 2.81 12.05
C PHE A 537 -3.14 3.48 11.73
N GLY A 538 -3.15 4.81 11.67
CA GLY A 538 -2.02 5.63 11.30
C GLY A 538 -2.47 7.01 10.86
N ARG A 539 -2.38 7.31 9.56
CA ARG A 539 -2.72 8.62 9.02
C ARG A 539 -4.22 8.88 8.92
N ASP A 540 -5.02 7.85 8.65
CA ASP A 540 -6.47 8.02 8.46
C ASP A 540 -7.22 8.27 9.78
N ARG A 541 -6.76 7.62 10.87
CA ARG A 541 -7.39 7.72 12.18
C ARG A 541 -6.39 8.27 13.20
N ARG A 542 -6.60 9.52 13.63
CA ARG A 542 -5.66 10.30 14.48
C ARG A 542 -6.31 10.69 15.80
N TYR A 543 -6.77 9.73 16.58
CA TYR A 543 -7.35 10.03 17.88
C TYR A 543 -6.26 10.41 18.90
N PRO A 544 -6.55 11.35 19.82
CA PRO A 544 -5.59 11.72 20.85
C PRO A 544 -5.45 10.57 21.87
N ILE A 545 -4.20 10.27 22.29
CA ILE A 545 -3.92 9.27 23.32
C ILE A 545 -4.53 9.70 24.66
N THR A 546 -4.31 10.96 25.04
CA THR A 546 -4.89 11.54 26.26
C THR A 546 -6.32 12.00 25.99
N ASN A 547 -7.25 11.07 26.06
CA ASN A 547 -8.65 11.26 25.69
C ASN A 547 -9.59 10.60 26.74
N ARG A 548 -10.64 11.32 27.12
CA ARG A 548 -11.70 10.82 28.02
C ARG A 548 -13.07 10.76 27.37
N PHE A 549 -13.17 11.11 26.10
CA PHE A 549 -14.43 11.01 25.38
C PHE A 549 -14.88 9.55 25.28
N ARG A 550 -16.15 9.31 25.46
CA ARG A 550 -16.86 8.07 25.20
C ARG A 550 -18.24 8.43 24.67
N ASP A 551 -18.77 7.63 23.76
CA ASP A 551 -20.14 7.78 23.31
C ASP A 551 -21.12 7.35 24.41
N ASP A 552 -22.26 8.06 24.55
CA ASP A 552 -23.29 7.80 25.57
C ASP A 552 -24.40 6.88 25.07
#